data_2c138b36f80f0529b23c3c6a66aad209
#
_entry.id   2c138b36f80f0529b23c3c6a66aad209
#
_cell.length_a   1.000
_cell.length_b   1.000
_cell.length_c   1.000
_cell.angle_alpha   90.00
_cell.angle_beta   90.00
_cell.angle_gamma   90.00
#
_symmetry.space_group_name_H-M   'P 1'
#
loop_
_entity.id
_entity.type
_entity.pdbx_description
1 polymer ?
#
loop_
_entity_poly.entity_id
_entity_poly.type
_entity_poly.pdbx_seq_one_letter_code
_entity_poly.pdbx_strand_id
1 'polypeptide(L)'
;YTLYMNINGEVVGAKAQGGSLKAAWLKAVGTDKASALSSDIQIRIFGSDGIWQTLSLADKIELNGTSRKTSDVSASIYAAADGLIEYELNKEGKVSRLETPISYYDGISADRLNTVGANSHVFRYSTTSFDCYHYMTGSTKVIIVPSDDSQKDNESLYDVGNNYSFSSNTTVSYVGYGCDEYYYLDYVVVKKDTNEVTKPKSSLYLVRKISKVSGESGDTLQAVLASKAYFGLSVKAKTPSVLSGINPGDVIQMHINRDGYAD
;
A
#
# COMPACT_ATOMS: atom_id res chain seq x y z
N TYR A 1 10.98 -2.76 -20.46
CA TYR A 1 10.16 -2.55 -21.67
C TYR A 1 8.98 -3.53 -21.68
N THR A 2 7.76 -3.01 -21.94
CA THR A 2 6.63 -3.84 -22.34
C THR A 2 6.73 -4.05 -23.86
N LEU A 3 6.84 -5.31 -24.28
CA LEU A 3 6.90 -5.65 -25.69
C LEU A 3 5.48 -5.95 -26.19
N TYR A 4 5.07 -5.29 -27.26
CA TYR A 4 3.84 -5.61 -27.97
C TYR A 4 4.17 -6.61 -29.08
N MET A 5 3.49 -7.75 -29.07
CA MET A 5 3.67 -8.79 -30.09
C MET A 5 2.41 -8.90 -30.96
N ASN A 6 2.60 -9.16 -32.24
CA ASN A 6 1.50 -9.53 -33.13
C ASN A 6 1.10 -11.01 -32.93
N ILE A 7 0.05 -11.42 -33.63
CA ILE A 7 -0.47 -12.78 -33.57
C ILE A 7 0.57 -13.87 -33.99
N ASN A 8 1.61 -13.47 -34.74
CA ASN A 8 2.68 -14.36 -35.18
C ASN A 8 3.84 -14.43 -34.16
N GLY A 9 3.75 -13.72 -33.03
CA GLY A 9 4.79 -13.67 -32.02
C GLY A 9 5.95 -12.71 -32.34
N GLU A 10 5.80 -11.82 -33.34
CA GLU A 10 6.81 -10.84 -33.69
C GLU A 10 6.61 -9.56 -32.87
N VAL A 11 7.69 -8.97 -32.39
CA VAL A 11 7.65 -7.70 -31.65
C VAL A 11 7.31 -6.57 -32.62
N VAL A 12 6.14 -6.01 -32.47
CA VAL A 12 5.66 -4.88 -33.30
C VAL A 12 5.80 -3.52 -32.61
N GLY A 13 6.19 -3.53 -31.33
CA GLY A 13 6.44 -2.32 -30.59
C GLY A 13 7.05 -2.62 -29.21
N ALA A 14 7.72 -1.64 -28.67
CA ALA A 14 8.22 -1.67 -27.30
C ALA A 14 7.86 -0.34 -26.62
N LYS A 15 7.20 -0.41 -25.47
CA LYS A 15 7.04 0.73 -24.57
C LYS A 15 8.11 0.60 -23.49
N ALA A 16 8.95 1.62 -23.33
CA ALA A 16 9.80 1.68 -22.16
C ALA A 16 8.86 1.64 -20.93
N GLN A 17 8.99 0.65 -20.08
CA GLN A 17 8.48 0.80 -18.73
C GLN A 17 9.35 1.89 -18.10
N GLY A 18 8.81 3.08 -17.99
CA GLY A 18 9.27 4.03 -16.99
C GLY A 18 9.34 3.27 -15.67
N GLY A 19 10.27 3.58 -14.80
CA GLY A 19 10.39 2.90 -13.53
C GLY A 19 8.99 2.77 -12.92
N SER A 20 8.70 1.61 -12.38
CA SER A 20 7.36 1.30 -11.85
C SER A 20 7.01 2.35 -10.80
N LEU A 21 6.05 3.22 -11.09
CA LEU A 21 5.52 4.17 -10.13
C LEU A 21 5.08 3.40 -8.89
N LYS A 22 5.51 3.86 -7.73
CA LYS A 22 5.14 3.29 -6.44
C LYS A 22 4.10 4.16 -5.80
N ALA A 23 3.03 3.56 -5.31
CA ALA A 23 2.01 4.30 -4.57
C ALA A 23 2.38 4.42 -3.09
N ALA A 24 2.12 5.59 -2.52
CA ALA A 24 2.31 5.85 -1.10
C ALA A 24 1.35 6.95 -0.61
N TRP A 25 1.02 6.90 0.67
CA TRP A 25 0.38 8.01 1.36
C TRP A 25 1.41 9.09 1.66
N LEU A 26 1.21 10.28 1.14
CA LEU A 26 2.05 11.45 1.42
C LEU A 26 1.62 12.07 2.74
N LYS A 27 2.39 11.80 3.79
CA LYS A 27 2.08 12.29 5.15
C LYS A 27 2.46 13.75 5.36
N ALA A 28 3.66 14.09 4.93
CA ALA A 28 4.21 15.42 5.17
C ALA A 28 5.24 15.81 4.11
N VAL A 29 5.38 17.10 3.93
CA VAL A 29 6.40 17.74 3.10
C VAL A 29 7.14 18.74 3.95
N GLY A 30 8.45 18.77 3.87
CA GLY A 30 9.27 19.67 4.65
C GLY A 30 10.60 19.99 3.99
N THR A 31 11.36 20.88 4.60
CA THR A 31 12.74 21.17 4.19
C THR A 31 13.70 20.61 5.22
N ASP A 32 14.79 20.03 4.78
CA ASP A 32 15.86 19.66 5.68
C ASP A 32 16.54 20.93 6.23
N LYS A 33 16.28 21.22 7.50
CA LYS A 33 16.90 22.33 8.20
C LYS A 33 18.26 21.96 8.86
N ALA A 34 18.63 20.70 8.79
CA ALA A 34 19.87 20.22 9.44
C ALA A 34 21.13 20.63 8.67
N SER A 35 20.99 21.01 7.40
CA SER A 35 22.08 21.54 6.58
C SER A 35 21.87 23.02 6.29
N ALA A 36 22.75 23.85 6.78
CA ALA A 36 22.76 25.29 6.45
C ALA A 36 23.05 25.57 4.95
N LEU A 37 23.37 24.55 4.18
CA LEU A 37 23.81 24.65 2.77
C LEU A 37 22.87 23.96 1.78
N SER A 38 21.89 23.17 2.23
CA SER A 38 20.88 22.56 1.36
C SER A 38 19.49 22.87 1.85
N SER A 39 18.64 23.36 0.95
CA SER A 39 17.21 23.54 1.16
C SER A 39 16.43 22.40 0.49
N ASP A 40 16.97 21.17 0.54
CA ASP A 40 16.34 20.02 -0.10
C ASP A 40 14.96 19.80 0.47
N ILE A 41 13.98 19.74 -0.40
CA ILE A 41 12.62 19.39 -0.01
C ILE A 41 12.59 17.88 0.21
N GLN A 42 12.03 17.50 1.34
CA GLN A 42 11.83 16.10 1.72
C GLN A 42 10.33 15.80 1.85
N ILE A 43 9.97 14.56 1.55
CA ILE A 43 8.64 14.04 1.77
C ILE A 43 8.70 12.87 2.75
N ARG A 44 7.72 12.83 3.67
CA ARG A 44 7.46 11.68 4.53
C ARG A 44 6.31 10.90 3.97
N ILE A 45 6.54 9.65 3.62
CA ILE A 45 5.57 8.78 2.96
C ILE A 45 5.38 7.48 3.73
N PHE A 46 4.18 6.94 3.61
CA PHE A 46 3.83 5.58 4.03
C PHE A 46 3.50 4.76 2.78
N GLY A 47 4.41 3.85 2.42
CA GLY A 47 4.31 3.06 1.20
C GLY A 47 3.13 2.08 1.22
N SER A 48 2.65 1.70 0.05
CA SER A 48 1.68 0.62 -0.12
C SER A 48 2.23 -0.76 0.28
N ASP A 49 3.51 -0.84 0.63
CA ASP A 49 4.21 -1.98 1.24
C ASP A 49 4.22 -1.91 2.78
N GLY A 50 3.65 -0.87 3.37
CA GLY A 50 3.60 -0.65 4.81
C GLY A 50 4.88 -0.06 5.40
N ILE A 51 5.79 0.47 4.59
CA ILE A 51 7.07 0.99 5.04
C ILE A 51 7.06 2.52 5.07
N TRP A 52 7.46 3.08 6.21
CA TRP A 52 7.69 4.51 6.35
C TRP A 52 9.03 4.93 5.76
N GLN A 53 9.03 5.95 4.91
CA GLN A 53 10.24 6.49 4.31
C GLN A 53 10.25 8.01 4.33
N THR A 54 11.43 8.59 4.53
CA THR A 54 11.69 10.01 4.27
C THR A 54 12.59 10.08 3.04
N LEU A 55 12.11 10.72 1.99
CA LEU A 55 12.78 10.80 0.70
C LEU A 55 13.04 12.25 0.33
N SER A 56 14.24 12.55 -0.15
CA SER A 56 14.56 13.85 -0.73
C SER A 56 14.03 13.93 -2.16
N LEU A 57 13.59 15.09 -2.58
CA LEU A 57 13.24 15.35 -3.97
C LEU A 57 14.52 15.70 -4.76
N ALA A 58 14.55 15.33 -6.03
CA ALA A 58 15.59 15.78 -6.94
C ALA A 58 15.42 17.28 -7.22
N ASP A 59 16.49 17.99 -7.59
CA ASP A 59 16.45 19.44 -7.91
C ASP A 59 15.46 19.77 -9.03
N LYS A 60 15.28 18.81 -9.92
CA LYS A 60 14.30 18.83 -11.00
C LYS A 60 13.43 17.59 -10.91
N ILE A 61 12.13 17.79 -10.89
CA ILE A 61 11.12 16.75 -10.76
C ILE A 61 10.12 16.83 -11.90
N GLU A 62 9.64 15.69 -12.35
CA GLU A 62 8.46 15.60 -13.18
C GLU A 62 7.23 15.53 -12.26
N LEU A 63 6.46 16.61 -12.23
CA LEU A 63 5.21 16.68 -11.48
C LEU A 63 4.04 16.65 -12.47
N ASN A 64 3.21 15.61 -12.38
CA ASN A 64 2.04 15.44 -13.24
C ASN A 64 2.39 15.56 -14.74
N GLY A 65 3.42 14.84 -15.18
CA GLY A 65 3.90 14.83 -16.56
C GLY A 65 4.67 16.09 -17.00
N THR A 66 4.87 17.07 -16.10
CA THR A 66 5.57 18.31 -16.44
C THR A 66 6.87 18.43 -15.63
N SER A 67 7.99 18.52 -16.35
CA SER A 67 9.32 18.68 -15.74
C SER A 67 9.56 20.12 -15.29
N ARG A 68 9.85 20.32 -13.99
CA ARG A 68 10.07 21.64 -13.37
C ARG A 68 11.16 21.57 -12.30
N LYS A 69 11.67 22.72 -11.89
CA LYS A 69 12.51 22.80 -10.69
C LYS A 69 11.63 22.53 -9.47
N THR A 70 12.16 21.78 -8.52
CA THR A 70 11.41 21.41 -7.30
C THR A 70 11.01 22.62 -6.48
N SER A 71 11.86 23.68 -6.45
CA SER A 71 11.51 24.95 -5.81
C SER A 71 10.23 25.59 -6.36
N ASP A 72 10.00 25.47 -7.67
CA ASP A 72 8.89 26.14 -8.37
C ASP A 72 7.54 25.40 -8.15
N VAL A 73 7.59 24.13 -7.76
CA VAL A 73 6.40 23.28 -7.56
C VAL A 73 6.19 22.87 -6.10
N SER A 74 6.99 23.38 -5.20
CA SER A 74 6.93 23.03 -3.78
C SER A 74 5.51 23.24 -3.19
N ALA A 75 4.84 24.33 -3.50
CA ALA A 75 3.48 24.60 -3.02
C ALA A 75 2.47 23.51 -3.48
N SER A 76 2.60 23.04 -4.72
CA SER A 76 1.74 21.97 -5.25
C SER A 76 1.99 20.62 -4.55
N ILE A 77 3.25 20.35 -4.20
CA ILE A 77 3.63 19.13 -3.46
C ILE A 77 3.12 19.24 -2.01
N TYR A 78 3.24 20.40 -1.37
CA TYR A 78 2.65 20.65 -0.04
C TYR A 78 1.13 20.45 -0.04
N ALA A 79 0.45 20.90 -1.09
CA ALA A 79 -1.00 20.75 -1.22
C ALA A 79 -1.44 19.29 -1.43
N ALA A 80 -0.54 18.40 -1.86
CA ALA A 80 -0.81 16.98 -2.01
C ALA A 80 -0.65 16.19 -0.70
N ALA A 81 -0.19 16.81 0.39
CA ALA A 81 -0.05 16.16 1.68
C ALA A 81 -1.42 15.65 2.18
N ASP A 82 -1.39 14.59 2.98
CA ASP A 82 -2.55 13.83 3.42
C ASP A 82 -3.36 13.23 2.24
N GLY A 83 -2.67 12.84 1.18
CA GLY A 83 -3.21 12.18 -0.01
C GLY A 83 -2.34 11.03 -0.51
N LEU A 84 -2.92 10.18 -1.35
CA LEU A 84 -2.17 9.18 -2.09
C LEU A 84 -1.42 9.85 -3.23
N ILE A 85 -0.18 9.46 -3.44
CA ILE A 85 0.65 9.85 -4.57
C ILE A 85 1.26 8.62 -5.23
N GLU A 86 1.66 8.77 -6.48
CA GLU A 86 2.60 7.87 -7.11
C GLU A 86 3.94 8.56 -7.31
N TYR A 87 5.03 7.82 -7.13
CA TYR A 87 6.37 8.38 -7.23
C TYR A 87 7.36 7.38 -7.83
N GLU A 88 8.43 7.94 -8.39
CA GLU A 88 9.56 7.20 -8.91
C GLU A 88 10.87 7.79 -8.36
N LEU A 89 11.83 6.92 -8.07
CA LEU A 89 13.14 7.30 -7.61
C LEU A 89 14.14 7.28 -8.77
N ASN A 90 15.04 8.26 -8.80
CA ASN A 90 16.20 8.23 -9.67
C ASN A 90 17.29 7.27 -9.13
N LYS A 91 18.40 7.17 -9.85
CA LYS A 91 19.53 6.31 -9.46
C LYS A 91 20.20 6.70 -8.15
N GLU A 92 19.98 7.93 -7.69
CA GLU A 92 20.51 8.46 -6.43
C GLU A 92 19.54 8.22 -5.24
N GLY A 93 18.38 7.61 -5.49
CA GLY A 93 17.36 7.37 -4.48
C GLY A 93 16.53 8.61 -4.16
N LYS A 94 16.61 9.69 -4.95
CA LYS A 94 15.76 10.88 -4.82
C LYS A 94 14.50 10.75 -5.67
N VAL A 95 13.39 11.31 -5.21
CA VAL A 95 12.16 11.35 -5.99
C VAL A 95 12.36 12.25 -7.20
N SER A 96 12.25 11.68 -8.39
CA SER A 96 12.41 12.39 -9.67
C SER A 96 11.10 12.54 -10.44
N ARG A 97 10.08 11.74 -10.10
CA ARG A 97 8.74 11.87 -10.64
C ARG A 97 7.73 11.73 -9.49
N LEU A 98 6.68 12.56 -9.53
CA LEU A 98 5.58 12.55 -8.59
C LEU A 98 4.29 12.85 -9.34
N GLU A 99 3.30 11.96 -9.15
CA GLU A 99 1.97 12.10 -9.72
C GLU A 99 0.96 12.23 -8.59
N THR A 100 0.11 13.24 -8.69
CA THR A 100 -1.04 13.41 -7.81
C THR A 100 -2.30 12.89 -8.51
N PRO A 101 -3.24 12.26 -7.81
CA PRO A 101 -4.46 11.77 -8.42
C PRO A 101 -5.33 12.88 -9.02
N ILE A 102 -6.19 12.50 -9.97
CA ILE A 102 -7.23 13.35 -10.55
C ILE A 102 -8.61 12.79 -10.19
N SER A 103 -9.63 13.64 -10.19
CA SER A 103 -11.00 13.15 -10.02
C SER A 103 -11.40 12.24 -11.17
N TYR A 104 -12.06 11.12 -10.88
CA TYR A 104 -12.60 10.21 -11.89
C TYR A 104 -13.54 10.93 -12.86
N TYR A 105 -14.29 11.92 -12.36
CA TYR A 105 -15.25 12.70 -13.14
C TYR A 105 -14.61 13.78 -14.03
N ASP A 106 -13.33 14.10 -13.82
CA ASP A 106 -12.57 15.03 -14.66
C ASP A 106 -11.92 14.33 -15.88
N GLY A 107 -12.18 13.03 -16.02
CA GLY A 107 -11.67 12.19 -17.08
C GLY A 107 -10.58 11.23 -16.62
N ILE A 108 -10.42 10.15 -17.39
CA ILE A 108 -9.38 9.15 -17.14
C ILE A 108 -8.11 9.59 -17.87
N SER A 109 -7.03 9.77 -17.12
CA SER A 109 -5.69 9.96 -17.68
C SER A 109 -4.93 8.64 -17.61
N ALA A 110 -4.33 8.22 -18.71
CA ALA A 110 -3.56 6.98 -18.79
C ALA A 110 -2.32 6.98 -17.86
N ASP A 111 -1.88 8.16 -17.45
CA ASP A 111 -0.62 8.33 -16.69
C ASP A 111 -0.83 8.75 -15.23
N ARG A 112 -2.08 8.89 -14.76
CA ARG A 112 -2.38 9.33 -13.39
C ARG A 112 -3.51 8.51 -12.81
N LEU A 113 -3.39 8.15 -11.52
CA LEU A 113 -4.48 7.54 -10.77
C LEU A 113 -5.69 8.49 -10.72
N ASN A 114 -6.87 7.95 -10.97
CA ASN A 114 -8.10 8.67 -10.69
C ASN A 114 -8.56 8.43 -9.25
N THR A 115 -9.39 9.31 -8.72
CA THR A 115 -9.99 9.20 -7.39
C THR A 115 -11.50 9.11 -7.46
N VAL A 116 -12.04 8.22 -6.67
CA VAL A 116 -13.48 8.05 -6.43
C VAL A 116 -13.73 7.91 -4.94
N GLY A 117 -14.94 8.18 -4.52
CA GLY A 117 -15.37 7.97 -3.16
C GLY A 117 -15.81 9.25 -2.49
N ALA A 118 -16.39 9.09 -1.35
CA ALA A 118 -16.94 10.14 -0.54
C ALA A 118 -16.88 9.74 0.94
N ASN A 119 -17.31 10.64 1.79
CA ASN A 119 -17.35 10.43 3.23
C ASN A 119 -18.48 9.47 3.61
N SER A 120 -18.19 8.50 4.49
CA SER A 120 -19.17 7.66 5.19
C SER A 120 -19.97 6.71 4.29
N HIS A 121 -19.30 5.69 3.80
CA HIS A 121 -19.92 4.64 2.98
C HIS A 121 -19.92 3.28 3.66
N VAL A 122 -20.91 2.45 3.32
CA VAL A 122 -21.02 1.09 3.83
C VAL A 122 -20.16 0.15 2.98
N PHE A 123 -19.16 -0.45 3.58
CA PHE A 123 -18.49 -1.59 2.98
C PHE A 123 -19.37 -2.85 3.08
N ARG A 124 -19.62 -3.49 1.96
CA ARG A 124 -20.36 -4.75 1.86
C ARG A 124 -19.40 -5.92 1.71
N TYR A 125 -19.26 -6.70 2.75
CA TYR A 125 -18.34 -7.83 2.78
C TYR A 125 -18.67 -8.90 1.74
N SER A 126 -19.94 -9.17 1.49
CA SER A 126 -20.39 -10.21 0.54
C SER A 126 -19.98 -9.94 -0.91
N THR A 127 -19.88 -8.67 -1.28
CA THR A 127 -19.53 -8.23 -2.63
C THR A 127 -18.16 -7.58 -2.72
N THR A 128 -17.44 -7.45 -1.59
CA THR A 128 -16.19 -6.73 -1.46
C THR A 128 -16.23 -5.34 -2.10
N SER A 129 -17.31 -4.60 -1.84
CA SER A 129 -17.57 -3.31 -2.47
C SER A 129 -18.01 -2.25 -1.47
N PHE A 130 -17.79 -0.98 -1.84
CA PHE A 130 -18.36 0.17 -1.17
C PHE A 130 -19.66 0.57 -1.87
N ASP A 131 -20.76 0.56 -1.14
CA ASP A 131 -22.12 0.93 -1.60
C ASP A 131 -22.57 0.21 -2.87
N CYS A 132 -22.04 -0.97 -3.16
CA CYS A 132 -22.28 -1.76 -4.36
C CYS A 132 -21.82 -1.12 -5.68
N TYR A 133 -20.93 -0.12 -5.62
CA TYR A 133 -20.42 0.55 -6.84
C TYR A 133 -18.91 0.40 -7.02
N HIS A 134 -18.12 0.55 -5.95
CA HIS A 134 -16.68 0.47 -6.05
C HIS A 134 -16.19 -0.84 -5.45
N TYR A 135 -15.60 -1.69 -6.28
CA TYR A 135 -15.23 -3.05 -5.93
C TYR A 135 -13.75 -3.17 -5.60
N MET A 136 -13.45 -4.01 -4.64
CA MET A 136 -12.07 -4.43 -4.35
C MET A 136 -11.84 -5.83 -4.86
N THR A 137 -10.63 -6.06 -5.38
CA THR A 137 -10.12 -7.38 -5.76
C THR A 137 -9.14 -7.91 -4.71
N GLY A 138 -8.63 -9.12 -4.91
CA GLY A 138 -7.55 -9.65 -4.07
C GLY A 138 -6.23 -8.88 -4.19
N SER A 139 -6.05 -8.10 -5.26
CA SER A 139 -4.86 -7.27 -5.50
C SER A 139 -5.02 -5.83 -4.99
N THR A 140 -6.25 -5.38 -4.70
CA THR A 140 -6.50 -4.04 -4.17
C THR A 140 -5.74 -3.84 -2.85
N LYS A 141 -4.95 -2.78 -2.76
CA LYS A 141 -4.24 -2.40 -1.54
C LYS A 141 -5.10 -1.45 -0.72
N VAL A 142 -5.21 -1.74 0.57
CA VAL A 142 -5.95 -0.89 1.52
C VAL A 142 -4.93 -0.20 2.41
N ILE A 143 -4.91 1.13 2.38
CA ILE A 143 -4.08 1.95 3.27
C ILE A 143 -5.00 2.50 4.35
N ILE A 144 -4.69 2.19 5.60
CA ILE A 144 -5.46 2.64 6.75
C ILE A 144 -4.72 3.82 7.35
N VAL A 145 -5.43 4.93 7.54
CA VAL A 145 -4.90 6.15 8.14
C VAL A 145 -5.81 6.58 9.30
N PRO A 146 -5.28 7.27 10.32
CA PRO A 146 -6.09 7.79 11.41
C PRO A 146 -7.19 8.73 10.89
N SER A 147 -8.40 8.64 11.44
CA SER A 147 -9.49 9.58 11.17
C SER A 147 -9.37 10.84 12.01
N ASP A 148 -8.78 10.75 13.20
CA ASP A 148 -8.55 11.86 14.12
C ASP A 148 -7.27 12.60 13.74
N ASP A 149 -7.41 13.87 13.40
CA ASP A 149 -6.30 14.74 13.03
C ASP A 149 -5.25 14.88 14.15
N SER A 150 -5.65 14.76 15.41
CA SER A 150 -4.72 14.78 16.55
C SER A 150 -3.81 13.56 16.61
N GLN A 151 -4.18 12.48 15.94
CA GLN A 151 -3.45 11.21 15.91
C GLN A 151 -2.60 11.03 14.64
N LYS A 152 -2.65 11.97 13.71
CA LYS A 152 -1.94 11.86 12.43
C LYS A 152 -0.45 11.66 12.55
N ASP A 153 0.17 12.11 13.63
CA ASP A 153 1.61 11.99 13.86
C ASP A 153 2.02 10.66 14.50
N ASN A 154 1.04 9.86 14.92
CA ASN A 154 1.31 8.53 15.44
C ASN A 154 1.41 7.52 14.30
N GLU A 155 2.63 7.29 13.82
CA GLU A 155 2.92 6.38 12.70
C GLU A 155 2.47 4.93 12.97
N SER A 156 2.33 4.52 14.23
CA SER A 156 1.88 3.17 14.58
C SER A 156 0.41 2.88 14.25
N LEU A 157 -0.37 3.93 13.98
CA LEU A 157 -1.78 3.82 13.63
C LEU A 157 -2.04 3.64 12.14
N TYR A 158 -0.99 3.80 11.32
CA TYR A 158 -1.07 3.55 9.89
C TYR A 158 -0.86 2.07 9.62
N ASP A 159 -1.63 1.53 8.71
CA ASP A 159 -1.51 0.13 8.32
C ASP A 159 -1.81 -0.09 6.83
N VAL A 160 -1.35 -1.22 6.30
CA VAL A 160 -1.67 -1.68 4.95
C VAL A 160 -2.36 -3.02 5.03
N GLY A 161 -3.50 -3.11 4.38
CA GLY A 161 -4.29 -4.33 4.28
C GLY A 161 -4.67 -4.65 2.84
N ASN A 162 -5.66 -5.48 2.73
CA ASN A 162 -6.30 -5.86 1.48
C ASN A 162 -7.82 -5.94 1.70
N ASN A 163 -8.57 -6.47 0.72
CA ASN A 163 -10.01 -6.64 0.84
C ASN A 163 -10.47 -7.48 2.05
N TYR A 164 -9.58 -8.27 2.65
CA TYR A 164 -9.86 -9.05 3.88
C TYR A 164 -9.71 -8.24 5.16
N SER A 165 -9.25 -6.99 5.08
CA SER A 165 -9.13 -6.11 6.25
C SER A 165 -10.48 -5.68 6.84
N PHE A 166 -11.56 -5.91 6.12
CA PHE A 166 -12.94 -5.63 6.56
C PHE A 166 -13.65 -6.90 6.99
N SER A 167 -14.15 -6.94 8.22
CA SER A 167 -14.70 -8.17 8.81
C SER A 167 -16.19 -8.39 8.57
N SER A 168 -16.92 -7.37 8.23
CA SER A 168 -18.37 -7.39 8.04
C SER A 168 -18.80 -6.11 7.32
N ASN A 169 -20.09 -5.92 7.14
CA ASN A 169 -20.60 -4.62 6.71
C ASN A 169 -20.20 -3.56 7.75
N THR A 170 -19.39 -2.62 7.33
CA THR A 170 -18.84 -1.57 8.19
C THR A 170 -18.99 -0.24 7.49
N THR A 171 -19.42 0.79 8.20
CA THR A 171 -19.41 2.15 7.66
C THR A 171 -18.01 2.75 7.84
N VAL A 172 -17.43 3.20 6.75
CA VAL A 172 -16.08 3.79 6.74
C VAL A 172 -16.04 5.02 5.86
N SER A 173 -15.16 5.96 6.19
CA SER A 173 -14.77 7.01 5.26
C SER A 173 -13.62 6.49 4.40
N TYR A 174 -13.80 6.50 3.08
CA TYR A 174 -12.80 6.00 2.16
C TYR A 174 -12.59 6.91 0.95
N VAL A 175 -11.44 6.77 0.34
CA VAL A 175 -11.14 7.29 -0.99
C VAL A 175 -10.57 6.14 -1.80
N GLY A 176 -11.19 5.84 -2.94
CA GLY A 176 -10.70 4.85 -3.89
C GLY A 176 -9.80 5.50 -4.94
N TYR A 177 -8.83 4.75 -5.43
CA TYR A 177 -7.88 5.20 -6.44
C TYR A 177 -7.67 4.12 -7.49
N GLY A 178 -7.39 4.55 -8.72
CA GLY A 178 -7.19 3.64 -9.85
C GLY A 178 -8.49 2.91 -10.21
N CYS A 179 -9.62 3.62 -10.23
CA CYS A 179 -10.91 3.07 -10.59
C CYS A 179 -10.97 2.83 -12.10
N ASP A 180 -11.18 1.58 -12.49
CA ASP A 180 -11.35 1.21 -13.90
C ASP A 180 -12.80 1.41 -14.41
N GLU A 181 -13.06 1.07 -15.66
CA GLU A 181 -14.39 1.18 -16.29
C GLU A 181 -15.44 0.23 -15.69
N TYR A 182 -15.00 -0.79 -14.94
CA TYR A 182 -15.85 -1.75 -14.22
C TYR A 182 -15.97 -1.43 -12.74
N TYR A 183 -15.46 -0.27 -12.30
CA TYR A 183 -15.44 0.21 -10.91
C TYR A 183 -14.58 -0.62 -9.95
N TYR A 184 -13.58 -1.33 -10.43
CA TYR A 184 -12.57 -1.95 -9.59
C TYR A 184 -11.49 -0.95 -9.22
N LEU A 185 -11.02 -1.04 -7.96
CA LEU A 185 -10.06 -0.13 -7.36
C LEU A 185 -8.69 -0.78 -7.22
N ASP A 186 -7.64 -0.05 -7.57
CA ASP A 186 -6.25 -0.47 -7.31
C ASP A 186 -5.86 -0.22 -5.85
N TYR A 187 -6.25 0.94 -5.31
CA TYR A 187 -5.97 1.33 -3.93
C TYR A 187 -7.22 1.89 -3.27
N VAL A 188 -7.30 1.67 -1.97
CA VAL A 188 -8.33 2.26 -1.10
C VAL A 188 -7.64 2.86 0.12
N VAL A 189 -7.86 4.13 0.37
CA VAL A 189 -7.47 4.76 1.63
C VAL A 189 -8.69 4.82 2.53
N VAL A 190 -8.58 4.24 3.71
CA VAL A 190 -9.64 4.23 4.72
C VAL A 190 -9.21 5.07 5.91
N LYS A 191 -10.03 6.06 6.25
CA LYS A 191 -9.89 6.81 7.50
C LYS A 191 -10.61 6.07 8.61
N LYS A 192 -9.88 5.66 9.62
CA LYS A 192 -10.40 4.82 10.69
C LYS A 192 -9.95 5.29 12.07
N ASP A 193 -10.87 5.24 13.03
CA ASP A 193 -10.53 5.50 14.41
C ASP A 193 -9.69 4.37 15.00
N THR A 194 -8.74 4.74 15.85
CA THR A 194 -7.74 3.83 16.42
C THR A 194 -8.33 2.70 17.24
N ASN A 195 -9.50 2.89 17.81
CA ASN A 195 -10.21 1.87 18.59
C ASN A 195 -10.93 0.83 17.71
N GLU A 196 -11.04 1.11 16.42
CA GLU A 196 -11.67 0.25 15.42
C GLU A 196 -10.67 -0.36 14.43
N VAL A 197 -9.38 -0.17 14.63
CA VAL A 197 -8.40 -0.95 13.87
C VAL A 197 -8.76 -2.40 14.11
N THR A 198 -9.50 -2.97 13.19
CA THR A 198 -9.79 -4.39 13.24
C THR A 198 -8.44 -5.06 13.30
N LYS A 199 -8.18 -5.72 14.42
CA LYS A 199 -7.10 -6.71 14.45
C LYS A 199 -7.24 -7.48 13.16
N PRO A 200 -6.17 -7.61 12.35
CA PRO A 200 -6.25 -8.39 11.14
C PRO A 200 -6.94 -9.68 11.51
N LYS A 201 -7.94 -10.07 10.72
CA LYS A 201 -8.67 -11.30 11.02
C LYS A 201 -7.64 -12.37 11.12
N SER A 202 -7.49 -12.93 12.30
CA SER A 202 -6.79 -14.18 12.44
C SER A 202 -7.52 -15.18 11.55
N SER A 203 -6.92 -15.51 10.43
CA SER A 203 -7.49 -16.46 9.49
C SER A 203 -7.29 -17.87 10.04
N LEU A 204 -8.23 -18.76 9.74
CA LEU A 204 -8.05 -20.18 10.02
C LEU A 204 -7.11 -20.77 8.97
N TYR A 205 -6.07 -21.44 9.45
CA TYR A 205 -5.08 -22.11 8.62
C TYR A 205 -4.96 -23.57 9.02
N LEU A 206 -4.87 -24.42 8.03
CA LEU A 206 -4.42 -25.81 8.22
C LEU A 206 -2.89 -25.82 8.20
N VAL A 207 -2.29 -26.30 9.25
CA VAL A 207 -0.84 -26.48 9.33
C VAL A 207 -0.44 -27.70 8.50
N ARG A 208 0.35 -27.48 7.47
CA ARG A 208 0.83 -28.56 6.59
C ARG A 208 2.19 -29.08 7.02
N LYS A 209 3.05 -28.21 7.50
CA LYS A 209 4.41 -28.54 7.92
C LYS A 209 4.89 -27.53 8.94
N ILE A 210 5.65 -28.00 9.92
CA ILE A 210 6.48 -27.18 10.80
C ILE A 210 7.93 -27.61 10.61
N SER A 211 8.81 -26.65 10.49
CA SER A 211 10.26 -26.88 10.36
C SER A 211 11.04 -25.87 11.20
N LYS A 212 12.17 -26.31 11.70
CA LYS A 212 13.14 -25.46 12.35
C LYS A 212 14.02 -24.83 11.27
N VAL A 213 14.20 -23.54 11.35
CA VAL A 213 15.04 -22.77 10.42
C VAL A 213 16.12 -22.08 11.22
N SER A 214 17.36 -22.38 10.93
CA SER A 214 18.53 -21.75 11.55
C SER A 214 18.82 -20.43 10.81
N GLY A 215 19.05 -19.37 11.56
CA GLY A 215 19.40 -18.05 11.05
C GLY A 215 20.53 -17.43 11.86
N GLU A 216 21.05 -16.29 11.41
CA GLU A 216 22.14 -15.57 12.08
C GLU A 216 21.77 -15.13 13.50
N SER A 217 20.48 -14.91 13.77
CA SER A 217 19.95 -14.54 15.10
C SER A 217 19.51 -15.73 15.95
N GLY A 218 19.80 -16.97 15.54
CA GLY A 218 19.40 -18.19 16.20
C GLY A 218 18.33 -18.98 15.43
N ASP A 219 17.90 -20.10 16.04
CA ASP A 219 16.89 -20.97 15.45
C ASP A 219 15.49 -20.39 15.65
N THR A 220 14.68 -20.44 14.60
CA THR A 220 13.25 -20.10 14.66
C THR A 220 12.40 -21.23 14.09
N LEU A 221 11.09 -21.20 14.36
CA LEU A 221 10.14 -22.12 13.73
C LEU A 221 9.48 -21.47 12.54
N GLN A 222 9.27 -22.26 11.50
CA GLN A 222 8.53 -21.88 10.30
C GLN A 222 7.40 -22.87 10.06
N ALA A 223 6.19 -22.34 9.86
CA ALA A 223 5.03 -23.13 9.45
C ALA A 223 4.75 -22.95 7.96
N VAL A 224 4.36 -24.02 7.30
CA VAL A 224 3.72 -23.99 5.98
C VAL A 224 2.23 -24.17 6.21
N LEU A 225 1.46 -23.18 5.83
CA LEU A 225 0.04 -23.07 6.10
C LEU A 225 -0.77 -23.16 4.81
N ALA A 226 -1.99 -23.69 4.91
CA ALA A 226 -2.98 -23.64 3.84
C ALA A 226 -4.27 -23.02 4.37
N SER A 227 -4.90 -22.18 3.58
CA SER A 227 -6.23 -21.64 3.83
C SER A 227 -7.07 -21.73 2.55
N LYS A 228 -8.32 -21.33 2.61
CA LYS A 228 -9.18 -21.26 1.42
C LYS A 228 -8.58 -20.35 0.32
N ALA A 229 -7.81 -19.34 0.71
CA ALA A 229 -7.21 -18.37 -0.21
C ALA A 229 -5.75 -18.70 -0.61
N TYR A 230 -5.03 -19.47 0.20
CA TYR A 230 -3.59 -19.70 0.00
C TYR A 230 -3.23 -21.18 0.15
N PHE A 231 -2.56 -21.71 -0.85
CA PHE A 231 -1.95 -23.05 -0.83
C PHE A 231 -0.45 -22.90 -0.60
N GLY A 232 0.00 -23.11 0.65
CA GLY A 232 1.43 -23.14 0.96
C GLY A 232 2.06 -21.82 1.40
N LEU A 233 1.33 -21.00 2.15
CA LEU A 233 1.89 -19.80 2.79
C LEU A 233 2.94 -20.20 3.83
N SER A 234 4.17 -19.71 3.66
CA SER A 234 5.26 -19.92 4.63
C SER A 234 5.33 -18.76 5.59
N VAL A 235 5.21 -19.04 6.90
CA VAL A 235 5.21 -18.05 7.96
C VAL A 235 6.25 -18.43 9.01
N LYS A 236 7.12 -17.48 9.37
CA LYS A 236 8.09 -17.65 10.47
C LYS A 236 7.46 -17.22 11.80
N ALA A 237 7.79 -17.90 12.86
CA ALA A 237 7.45 -17.44 14.21
C ALA A 237 8.34 -16.26 14.59
N LYS A 238 7.75 -15.23 15.19
CA LYS A 238 8.52 -14.12 15.78
C LYS A 238 9.37 -14.61 16.96
N THR A 239 8.81 -15.54 17.74
CA THR A 239 9.52 -16.28 18.76
C THR A 239 9.19 -17.76 18.64
N PRO A 240 10.10 -18.70 19.00
CA PRO A 240 9.82 -20.14 18.92
C PRO A 240 8.55 -20.57 19.67
N SER A 241 8.17 -19.86 20.73
CA SER A 241 7.00 -20.16 21.56
C SER A 241 5.68 -20.02 20.81
N VAL A 242 5.60 -19.16 19.79
CA VAL A 242 4.36 -18.90 19.03
C VAL A 242 3.89 -20.14 18.26
N LEU A 243 4.80 -20.95 17.76
CA LEU A 243 4.49 -22.19 17.03
C LEU A 243 4.78 -23.46 17.86
N SER A 244 5.10 -23.30 19.14
CA SER A 244 5.37 -24.42 20.04
C SER A 244 4.09 -25.23 20.32
N GLY A 245 4.19 -26.54 20.21
CA GLY A 245 3.05 -27.45 20.45
C GLY A 245 2.07 -27.56 19.28
N ILE A 246 2.30 -26.85 18.17
CA ILE A 246 1.49 -26.96 16.96
C ILE A 246 2.06 -28.06 16.07
N ASN A 247 1.18 -28.92 15.51
CA ASN A 247 1.57 -30.05 14.69
C ASN A 247 0.97 -29.97 13.28
N PRO A 248 1.59 -30.60 12.28
CA PRO A 248 0.96 -30.78 10.98
C PRO A 248 -0.40 -31.47 11.12
N GLY A 249 -1.42 -30.93 10.47
CA GLY A 249 -2.80 -31.36 10.57
C GLY A 249 -3.67 -30.50 11.50
N ASP A 250 -3.07 -29.70 12.36
CA ASP A 250 -3.82 -28.77 13.21
C ASP A 250 -4.48 -27.67 12.39
N VAL A 251 -5.69 -27.28 12.80
CA VAL A 251 -6.35 -26.07 12.32
C VAL A 251 -6.18 -25.00 13.38
N ILE A 252 -5.45 -23.98 13.04
CA ILE A 252 -5.10 -22.89 13.95
C ILE A 252 -5.68 -21.56 13.49
N GLN A 253 -5.98 -20.73 14.43
CA GLN A 253 -6.26 -19.33 14.18
C GLN A 253 -4.97 -18.55 14.46
N MET A 254 -4.48 -17.85 13.45
CA MET A 254 -3.17 -17.19 13.53
C MET A 254 -3.28 -15.76 12.99
N HIS A 255 -2.60 -14.87 13.67
CA HIS A 255 -2.29 -13.55 13.21
C HIS A 255 -0.91 -13.55 12.54
N ILE A 256 -0.82 -12.98 11.35
CA ILE A 256 0.45 -12.78 10.65
C ILE A 256 0.66 -11.28 10.59
N ASN A 257 1.72 -10.82 11.21
CA ASN A 257 2.05 -9.40 11.22
C ASN A 257 2.56 -8.92 9.85
N ARG A 258 2.80 -7.62 9.75
CA ARG A 258 3.26 -6.94 8.54
C ARG A 258 4.55 -7.52 7.96
N ASP A 259 5.45 -7.99 8.82
CA ASP A 259 6.75 -8.55 8.44
C ASP A 259 6.66 -10.02 8.01
N GLY A 260 5.44 -10.59 8.00
CA GLY A 260 5.19 -11.98 7.64
C GLY A 260 5.47 -12.98 8.76
N TYR A 261 5.54 -12.51 10.00
CA TYR A 261 5.72 -13.36 11.17
C TYR A 261 4.39 -13.66 11.85
N ALA A 262 4.29 -14.89 12.36
CA ALA A 262 3.23 -15.26 13.29
C ALA A 262 3.49 -14.65 14.67
N ASP A 263 2.49 -14.02 15.25
CA ASP A 263 2.51 -13.48 16.61
C ASP A 263 1.15 -13.70 17.33
#